data_039d96131b6db28e36fd444a4ffe6de1
#
_entry.id   039d96131b6db28e36fd444a4ffe6de1
#
_cell.length_a   1.000
_cell.length_b   1.000
_cell.length_c   1.000
_cell.angle_alpha   90.00
_cell.angle_beta   90.00
_cell.angle_gamma   90.00
#
_symmetry.space_group_name_H-M   'P 1'
#
loop_
_entity.id
_entity.type
_entity.pdbx_description
1 polymer ?
#
loop_
_entity_poly.entity_id
_entity_poly.type
_entity_poly.pdbx_seq_one_letter_code
_entity_poly.pdbx_strand_id
1 'polypeptide(L)'
;MLFRSNKKISQLSKGYRQRVGLAQAIIHDPEVLILDEPTTGLDPNQIVQIRNLIKDLGSEKTVMLSTHIMQEVEALCDRVIVINAGQLIADRPVSDLQFSDSVSLDIQLKDSVKDSFWNELTPLISFSSKDEHGFTWILELPKNSDAEASVFKYISSKSAVLTRLDRKEISMEQWFRSQTGTTKF
;
A
#
# COMPACT_ATOMS: atom_id res chain seq x y z
N MET A 1 -32.38 1.08 -20.30
CA MET A 1 -31.06 0.45 -20.46
C MET A 1 -30.95 -0.05 -21.89
N LEU A 2 -30.26 0.63 -22.80
CA LEU A 2 -30.16 0.24 -24.21
C LEU A 2 -29.18 -0.95 -24.28
N PHE A 3 -29.70 -2.12 -24.61
CA PHE A 3 -28.92 -3.33 -24.85
C PHE A 3 -27.91 -3.09 -26.00
N ARG A 4 -26.62 -3.16 -25.68
CA ARG A 4 -25.55 -3.11 -26.68
C ARG A 4 -25.23 -4.50 -27.28
N SER A 5 -26.19 -5.41 -27.26
CA SER A 5 -26.04 -6.80 -27.67
C SER A 5 -25.60 -7.01 -29.13
N ASN A 6 -25.80 -6.00 -29.98
CA ASN A 6 -25.46 -6.07 -31.41
C ASN A 6 -24.04 -5.57 -31.73
N LYS A 7 -23.26 -5.14 -30.72
CA LYS A 7 -21.87 -4.69 -30.93
C LYS A 7 -20.90 -5.86 -30.77
N LYS A 8 -19.92 -5.93 -31.65
CA LYS A 8 -18.79 -6.85 -31.48
C LYS A 8 -18.02 -6.47 -30.20
N ILE A 9 -17.43 -7.43 -29.50
CA ILE A 9 -16.63 -7.19 -28.27
C ILE A 9 -15.51 -6.17 -28.53
N SER A 10 -14.90 -6.21 -29.73
CA SER A 10 -13.87 -5.24 -30.14
C SER A 10 -14.34 -3.78 -30.18
N GLN A 11 -15.64 -3.53 -30.30
CA GLN A 11 -16.26 -2.22 -30.36
C GLN A 11 -16.71 -1.69 -28.98
N LEU A 12 -16.55 -2.51 -27.94
CA LEU A 12 -16.86 -2.14 -26.57
C LEU A 12 -15.73 -1.28 -25.97
N SER A 13 -16.08 -0.41 -25.01
CA SER A 13 -15.08 0.27 -24.19
C SER A 13 -14.24 -0.74 -23.42
N LYS A 14 -13.05 -0.32 -22.96
CA LYS A 14 -12.14 -1.19 -22.17
C LYS A 14 -12.88 -1.79 -20.96
N GLY A 15 -13.65 -0.99 -20.22
CA GLY A 15 -14.40 -1.47 -19.06
C GLY A 15 -15.50 -2.47 -19.40
N TYR A 16 -16.18 -2.32 -20.55
CA TYR A 16 -17.13 -3.33 -20.98
C TYR A 16 -16.45 -4.63 -21.41
N ARG A 17 -15.31 -4.55 -22.09
CA ARG A 17 -14.54 -5.78 -22.45
C ARG A 17 -14.07 -6.51 -21.20
N GLN A 18 -13.60 -5.79 -20.18
CA GLN A 18 -13.20 -6.40 -18.90
C GLN A 18 -14.34 -7.14 -18.24
N ARG A 19 -15.53 -6.53 -18.18
CA ARG A 19 -16.74 -7.19 -17.63
C ARG A 19 -17.17 -8.41 -18.44
N VAL A 20 -17.06 -8.36 -19.76
CA VAL A 20 -17.35 -9.53 -20.61
C VAL A 20 -16.34 -10.65 -20.34
N GLY A 21 -15.05 -10.34 -20.22
CA GLY A 21 -14.02 -11.32 -19.84
C GLY A 21 -14.28 -11.94 -18.48
N LEU A 22 -14.63 -11.11 -17.49
CA LEU A 22 -14.97 -11.61 -16.16
C LEU A 22 -16.25 -12.48 -16.19
N ALA A 23 -17.30 -12.07 -16.89
CA ALA A 23 -18.50 -12.87 -17.07
C ALA A 23 -18.20 -14.21 -17.74
N GLN A 24 -17.32 -14.23 -18.74
CA GLN A 24 -16.86 -15.47 -19.39
C GLN A 24 -16.10 -16.38 -18.41
N ALA A 25 -15.28 -15.82 -17.55
CA ALA A 25 -14.49 -16.59 -16.59
C ALA A 25 -15.35 -17.23 -15.49
N ILE A 26 -16.51 -16.64 -15.14
CA ILE A 26 -17.37 -17.13 -14.06
C ILE A 26 -18.57 -17.98 -14.56
N ILE A 27 -18.91 -17.95 -15.86
CA ILE A 27 -20.16 -18.55 -16.38
C ILE A 27 -20.23 -20.08 -16.18
N HIS A 28 -19.08 -20.74 -16.08
CA HIS A 28 -19.00 -22.20 -15.88
C HIS A 28 -18.78 -22.58 -14.41
N ASP A 29 -18.92 -21.62 -13.50
CA ASP A 29 -18.84 -21.76 -12.05
C ASP A 29 -17.57 -22.50 -11.54
N PRO A 30 -16.37 -22.00 -11.87
CA PRO A 30 -15.12 -22.66 -11.50
C PRO A 30 -14.90 -22.61 -9.98
N GLU A 31 -14.24 -23.64 -9.43
CA GLU A 31 -13.78 -23.65 -8.03
C GLU A 31 -12.63 -22.67 -7.77
N VAL A 32 -11.78 -22.46 -8.78
CA VAL A 32 -10.63 -21.55 -8.76
C VAL A 32 -10.74 -20.57 -9.90
N LEU A 33 -10.69 -19.28 -9.57
CA LEU A 33 -10.75 -18.16 -10.53
C LEU A 33 -9.42 -17.42 -10.53
N ILE A 34 -8.79 -17.29 -11.70
CA ILE A 34 -7.53 -16.54 -11.87
C ILE A 34 -7.82 -15.29 -12.71
N LEU A 35 -7.51 -14.12 -12.16
CA LEU A 35 -7.75 -12.82 -12.75
C LEU A 35 -6.44 -12.06 -12.89
N ASP A 36 -6.12 -11.64 -14.11
CA ASP A 36 -4.95 -10.82 -14.40
C ASP A 36 -5.36 -9.36 -14.53
N GLU A 37 -4.84 -8.51 -13.62
CA GLU A 37 -5.09 -7.06 -13.58
C GLU A 37 -6.59 -6.69 -13.76
N PRO A 38 -7.53 -7.21 -12.94
CA PRO A 38 -8.96 -7.15 -13.23
C PRO A 38 -9.56 -5.75 -13.24
N THR A 39 -8.90 -4.77 -12.64
CA THR A 39 -9.37 -3.38 -12.53
C THR A 39 -8.65 -2.40 -13.44
N THR A 40 -7.59 -2.85 -14.12
CA THR A 40 -6.74 -1.97 -14.93
C THR A 40 -7.52 -1.29 -16.06
N GLY A 41 -7.49 0.06 -16.05
CA GLY A 41 -8.12 0.91 -17.08
C GLY A 41 -9.64 1.03 -16.96
N LEU A 42 -10.19 0.76 -15.79
CA LEU A 42 -11.55 1.06 -15.41
C LEU A 42 -11.64 2.46 -14.79
N ASP A 43 -12.82 3.07 -14.87
CA ASP A 43 -13.11 4.29 -14.10
C ASP A 43 -13.37 3.96 -12.61
N PRO A 44 -13.28 4.94 -11.69
CA PRO A 44 -13.44 4.71 -10.26
C PRO A 44 -14.72 3.97 -9.86
N ASN A 45 -15.86 4.28 -10.49
CA ASN A 45 -17.12 3.62 -10.20
C ASN A 45 -17.14 2.16 -10.66
N GLN A 46 -16.49 1.88 -11.78
CA GLN A 46 -16.36 0.52 -12.29
C GLN A 46 -15.41 -0.31 -11.42
N ILE A 47 -14.32 0.28 -10.93
CA ILE A 47 -13.41 -0.38 -9.98
C ILE A 47 -14.17 -0.86 -8.75
N VAL A 48 -14.99 -0.01 -8.14
CA VAL A 48 -15.80 -0.39 -6.97
C VAL A 48 -16.70 -1.57 -7.28
N GLN A 49 -17.38 -1.57 -8.44
CA GLN A 49 -18.28 -2.65 -8.83
C GLN A 49 -17.52 -3.99 -9.03
N ILE A 50 -16.36 -3.95 -9.68
CA ILE A 50 -15.55 -5.15 -9.90
C ILE A 50 -14.97 -5.67 -8.58
N ARG A 51 -14.50 -4.78 -7.69
CA ARG A 51 -14.01 -5.18 -6.36
C ARG A 51 -15.08 -5.87 -5.53
N ASN A 52 -16.30 -5.34 -5.50
CA ASN A 52 -17.40 -5.97 -4.80
C ASN A 52 -17.71 -7.36 -5.37
N LEU A 53 -17.75 -7.49 -6.70
CA LEU A 53 -17.98 -8.78 -7.34
C LEU A 53 -16.87 -9.80 -7.02
N ILE A 54 -15.60 -9.39 -7.06
CA ILE A 54 -14.47 -10.27 -6.71
C ILE A 54 -14.57 -10.70 -5.24
N LYS A 55 -14.94 -9.78 -4.34
CA LYS A 55 -15.10 -10.09 -2.92
C LYS A 55 -16.24 -11.08 -2.67
N ASP A 56 -17.38 -10.89 -3.34
CA ASP A 56 -18.51 -11.81 -3.26
C ASP A 56 -18.12 -13.21 -3.77
N LEU A 57 -17.42 -13.30 -4.91
CA LEU A 57 -16.91 -14.56 -5.43
C LEU A 57 -15.89 -15.21 -4.48
N GLY A 58 -15.01 -14.43 -3.86
CA GLY A 58 -13.99 -14.91 -2.91
C GLY A 58 -14.60 -15.52 -1.63
N SER A 59 -15.86 -15.19 -1.30
CA SER A 59 -16.54 -15.81 -0.16
C SER A 59 -16.97 -17.26 -0.42
N GLU A 60 -17.09 -17.67 -1.68
CA GLU A 60 -17.58 -19.00 -2.09
C GLU A 60 -16.51 -19.85 -2.77
N LYS A 61 -15.48 -19.23 -3.33
CA LYS A 61 -14.46 -19.92 -4.14
C LYS A 61 -13.07 -19.30 -3.97
N THR A 62 -12.05 -20.02 -4.42
CA THR A 62 -10.68 -19.50 -4.41
C THR A 62 -10.49 -18.53 -5.57
N VAL A 63 -10.18 -17.27 -5.25
CA VAL A 63 -9.86 -16.24 -6.26
C VAL A 63 -8.38 -15.86 -6.12
N MET A 64 -7.62 -16.02 -7.21
CA MET A 64 -6.26 -15.51 -7.34
C MET A 64 -6.28 -14.32 -8.29
N LEU A 65 -5.72 -13.20 -7.90
CA LEU A 65 -5.60 -12.04 -8.78
C LEU A 65 -4.17 -11.52 -8.82
N SER A 66 -3.73 -11.06 -9.99
CA SER A 66 -2.53 -10.26 -10.11
C SER A 66 -2.91 -8.79 -10.04
N THR A 67 -2.13 -7.98 -9.37
CA THR A 67 -2.26 -6.52 -9.39
C THR A 67 -0.95 -5.84 -8.97
N HIS A 68 -0.73 -4.64 -9.46
CA HIS A 68 0.33 -3.74 -9.01
C HIS A 68 -0.21 -2.63 -8.10
N ILE A 69 -1.50 -2.66 -7.77
CA ILE A 69 -2.20 -1.65 -6.97
C ILE A 69 -2.35 -2.17 -5.53
N MET A 70 -1.53 -1.68 -4.63
CA MET A 70 -1.50 -2.15 -3.24
C MET A 70 -2.84 -1.98 -2.51
N GLN A 71 -3.58 -0.92 -2.81
CA GLN A 71 -4.93 -0.71 -2.28
C GLN A 71 -5.94 -1.81 -2.66
N GLU A 72 -5.69 -2.53 -3.75
CA GLU A 72 -6.51 -3.70 -4.12
C GLU A 72 -6.16 -4.90 -3.28
N VAL A 73 -4.87 -5.12 -3.04
CA VAL A 73 -4.42 -6.18 -2.15
C VAL A 73 -5.03 -6.01 -0.76
N GLU A 74 -4.97 -4.80 -0.20
CA GLU A 74 -5.56 -4.49 1.11
C GLU A 74 -7.08 -4.68 1.16
N ALA A 75 -7.77 -4.35 0.08
CA ALA A 75 -9.23 -4.37 0.03
C ALA A 75 -9.85 -5.73 -0.29
N LEU A 76 -9.12 -6.59 -1.02
CA LEU A 76 -9.66 -7.79 -1.64
C LEU A 76 -9.02 -9.09 -1.19
N CYS A 77 -7.76 -9.06 -0.72
CA CYS A 77 -6.97 -10.27 -0.53
C CYS A 77 -6.83 -10.62 0.94
N ASP A 78 -6.96 -11.91 1.26
CA ASP A 78 -6.62 -12.45 2.58
C ASP A 78 -5.14 -12.86 2.67
N ARG A 79 -4.53 -13.15 1.52
CA ARG A 79 -3.14 -13.61 1.38
C ARG A 79 -2.47 -12.94 0.18
N VAL A 80 -1.19 -12.63 0.33
CA VAL A 80 -0.38 -12.05 -0.73
C VAL A 80 0.84 -12.91 -1.03
N ILE A 81 1.13 -13.03 -2.32
CA ILE A 81 2.34 -13.65 -2.84
C ILE A 81 3.10 -12.57 -3.61
N VAL A 82 4.32 -12.26 -3.17
CA VAL A 82 5.18 -11.27 -3.83
C VAL A 82 6.26 -11.98 -4.63
N ILE A 83 6.30 -11.68 -5.92
CA ILE A 83 7.30 -12.20 -6.85
C ILE A 83 8.13 -11.04 -7.40
N ASN A 84 9.46 -11.15 -7.33
CA ASN A 84 10.38 -10.18 -7.90
C ASN A 84 11.51 -10.91 -8.62
N ALA A 85 11.81 -10.52 -9.86
CA ALA A 85 12.83 -11.14 -10.71
C ALA A 85 12.70 -12.68 -10.81
N GLY A 86 11.46 -13.20 -10.84
CA GLY A 86 11.17 -14.63 -10.91
C GLY A 86 11.35 -15.39 -9.59
N GLN A 87 11.64 -14.71 -8.49
CA GLN A 87 11.79 -15.31 -7.17
C GLN A 87 10.62 -14.96 -6.26
N LEU A 88 10.20 -15.92 -5.43
CA LEU A 88 9.22 -15.72 -4.38
C LEU A 88 9.88 -14.93 -3.24
N ILE A 89 9.44 -13.70 -3.02
CA ILE A 89 9.95 -12.80 -1.99
C ILE A 89 9.14 -12.94 -0.69
N ALA A 90 7.83 -13.04 -0.82
CA ALA A 90 6.95 -13.23 0.32
C ALA A 90 5.73 -14.06 -0.05
N ASP A 91 5.23 -14.83 0.92
CA ASP A 91 3.98 -15.57 0.87
C ASP A 91 3.37 -15.53 2.28
N ARG A 92 2.39 -14.63 2.52
CA ARG A 92 1.86 -14.32 3.85
C ARG A 92 0.39 -13.92 3.80
N PRO A 93 -0.37 -14.15 4.88
CA PRO A 93 -1.65 -13.47 5.09
C PRO A 93 -1.49 -11.96 5.05
N VAL A 94 -2.49 -11.25 4.51
CA VAL A 94 -2.49 -9.77 4.50
C VAL A 94 -2.54 -9.20 5.92
N SER A 95 -3.19 -9.92 6.85
CA SER A 95 -3.18 -9.58 8.28
C SER A 95 -1.78 -9.54 8.90
N ASP A 96 -0.88 -10.41 8.44
CA ASP A 96 0.50 -10.50 8.93
C ASP A 96 1.41 -9.47 8.27
N LEU A 97 0.93 -8.87 7.18
CA LEU A 97 1.50 -7.68 6.57
C LEU A 97 1.12 -6.42 7.36
N GLN A 98 0.69 -6.59 8.64
CA GLN A 98 0.49 -5.44 9.50
C GLN A 98 1.73 -4.58 9.39
N PHE A 99 1.54 -3.56 8.56
CA PHE A 99 2.52 -2.59 8.15
C PHE A 99 3.05 -1.96 9.39
N SER A 100 4.14 -2.57 9.80
CA SER A 100 5.01 -2.24 10.88
C SER A 100 4.34 -2.14 12.26
N ASP A 101 4.93 -2.88 13.16
CA ASP A 101 5.02 -2.45 14.56
C ASP A 101 5.66 -1.05 14.67
N SER A 102 5.76 -0.31 13.56
CA SER A 102 6.36 1.02 13.49
C SER A 102 5.46 2.04 12.79
N VAL A 103 5.57 3.27 13.25
CA VAL A 103 4.91 4.47 12.72
C VAL A 103 5.99 5.37 12.17
N SER A 104 5.73 6.00 11.04
CA SER A 104 6.59 7.04 10.48
C SER A 104 6.06 8.42 10.87
N LEU A 105 6.92 9.24 11.45
CA LEU A 105 6.66 10.65 11.68
C LEU A 105 7.47 11.48 10.69
N ASP A 106 6.78 12.18 9.80
CA ASP A 106 7.36 13.23 8.99
C ASP A 106 7.35 14.53 9.81
N ILE A 107 8.51 15.00 10.20
CA ILE A 107 8.63 16.19 11.01
C ILE A 107 9.42 17.27 10.28
N GLN A 108 9.05 18.52 10.53
CA GLN A 108 9.79 19.68 10.08
C GLN A 108 10.12 20.57 11.28
N LEU A 109 11.39 20.95 11.39
CA LEU A 109 11.89 21.84 12.43
C LEU A 109 12.07 23.26 11.87
N LYS A 110 11.96 24.27 12.73
CA LYS A 110 12.19 25.66 12.36
C LYS A 110 13.65 25.91 11.98
N ASP A 111 14.56 25.29 12.73
CA ASP A 111 16.00 25.40 12.54
C ASP A 111 16.57 24.07 12.06
N SER A 112 17.59 24.11 11.21
CA SER A 112 18.24 22.90 10.70
C SER A 112 19.02 22.21 11.81
N VAL A 113 18.94 20.87 11.81
CA VAL A 113 19.71 20.03 12.74
C VAL A 113 20.52 19.00 11.98
N LYS A 114 21.62 18.54 12.58
CA LYS A 114 22.46 17.47 12.04
C LYS A 114 21.96 16.11 12.53
N ASP A 115 22.38 15.04 11.89
CA ASP A 115 22.10 13.65 12.29
C ASP A 115 22.41 13.41 13.77
N SER A 116 23.48 14.02 14.28
CA SER A 116 23.88 13.94 15.71
C SER A 116 22.81 14.44 16.69
N PHE A 117 21.86 15.25 16.22
CA PHE A 117 20.72 15.67 17.02
C PHE A 117 19.86 14.49 17.49
N TRP A 118 19.73 13.45 16.67
CA TRP A 118 18.89 12.28 16.95
C TRP A 118 19.60 11.15 17.68
N ASN A 119 20.93 11.22 17.88
CA ASN A 119 21.72 10.12 18.42
C ASN A 119 21.25 9.60 19.79
N GLU A 120 20.72 10.48 20.64
CA GLU A 120 20.20 10.08 21.95
C GLU A 120 18.91 9.27 21.86
N LEU A 121 18.18 9.37 20.75
CA LEU A 121 16.95 8.63 20.49
C LEU A 121 17.18 7.35 19.68
N THR A 122 18.36 7.10 19.14
CA THR A 122 18.65 5.92 18.29
C THR A 122 18.29 4.56 18.90
N PRO A 123 18.27 4.34 20.22
CA PRO A 123 17.76 3.10 20.80
C PRO A 123 16.24 2.91 20.62
N LEU A 124 15.51 4.00 20.36
CA LEU A 124 14.05 4.01 20.28
C LEU A 124 13.51 4.24 18.87
N ILE A 125 14.31 4.88 18.00
CA ILE A 125 13.89 5.32 16.67
C ILE A 125 14.97 5.06 15.63
N SER A 126 14.56 4.85 14.37
CA SER A 126 15.41 5.11 13.22
C SER A 126 15.06 6.45 12.58
N PHE A 127 16.01 7.11 11.97
CA PHE A 127 15.80 8.42 11.38
C PHE A 127 16.54 8.60 10.05
N SER A 128 15.99 9.44 9.18
CA SER A 128 16.63 9.88 7.94
C SER A 128 16.26 11.33 7.65
N SER A 129 17.19 12.11 7.07
CA SER A 129 16.89 13.43 6.57
C SER A 129 16.16 13.35 5.24
N LYS A 130 15.15 14.21 5.05
CA LYS A 130 14.41 14.36 3.78
C LYS A 130 15.01 15.45 2.88
N ASP A 131 15.79 16.36 3.45
CA ASP A 131 16.42 17.45 2.73
C ASP A 131 17.91 17.56 3.08
N GLU A 132 18.69 18.16 2.17
CA GLU A 132 20.14 18.33 2.34
C GLU A 132 20.51 19.29 3.47
N HIS A 133 19.54 20.06 3.98
CA HIS A 133 19.76 21.11 4.97
C HIS A 133 19.40 20.69 6.40
N GLY A 134 18.71 19.54 6.56
CA GLY A 134 18.34 19.01 7.88
C GLY A 134 17.17 19.73 8.55
N PHE A 135 16.24 20.30 7.77
CA PHE A 135 14.99 20.87 8.29
C PHE A 135 13.88 19.83 8.39
N THR A 136 13.88 18.84 7.49
CA THR A 136 12.81 17.84 7.39
C THR A 136 13.36 16.43 7.63
N TRP A 137 12.72 15.70 8.53
CA TRP A 137 13.15 14.38 8.97
C TRP A 137 12.02 13.36 8.90
N ILE A 138 12.37 12.12 8.63
CA ILE A 138 11.51 10.96 8.80
C ILE A 138 12.03 10.20 10.01
N LEU A 139 11.16 9.99 11.00
CA LEU A 139 11.43 9.16 12.16
C LEU A 139 10.55 7.92 12.09
N GLU A 140 11.13 6.75 12.21
CA GLU A 140 10.40 5.49 12.32
C GLU A 140 10.44 5.02 13.77
N LEU A 141 9.28 4.77 14.35
CA LEU A 141 9.07 4.45 15.76
C LEU A 141 8.25 3.17 15.89
N PRO A 142 8.46 2.38 16.97
CA PRO A 142 7.58 1.26 17.28
C PRO A 142 6.13 1.74 17.49
N LYS A 143 5.17 1.04 16.87
CA LYS A 143 3.74 1.27 17.11
C LYS A 143 3.39 0.83 18.53
N ASN A 144 2.49 1.57 19.19
CA ASN A 144 2.05 1.29 20.56
C ASN A 144 3.14 1.40 21.65
N SER A 145 4.15 2.24 21.41
CA SER A 145 5.16 2.58 22.41
C SER A 145 5.04 4.04 22.86
N ASP A 146 5.66 4.37 24.00
CA ASP A 146 5.83 5.76 24.45
C ASP A 146 6.87 6.52 23.61
N ALA A 147 7.32 5.94 22.47
CA ALA A 147 8.37 6.51 21.64
C ALA A 147 7.95 7.86 21.03
N GLU A 148 6.68 7.99 20.60
CA GLU A 148 6.17 9.30 20.11
C GLU A 148 6.27 10.37 21.20
N ALA A 149 5.81 10.08 22.41
CA ALA A 149 5.92 11.01 23.53
C ALA A 149 7.37 11.34 23.88
N SER A 150 8.27 10.36 23.75
CA SER A 150 9.72 10.55 23.97
C SER A 150 10.33 11.47 22.92
N VAL A 151 9.94 11.34 21.64
CA VAL A 151 10.37 12.26 20.57
C VAL A 151 9.95 13.71 20.87
N PHE A 152 8.67 13.91 21.26
CA PHE A 152 8.20 15.26 21.60
C PHE A 152 8.93 15.87 22.79
N LYS A 153 9.10 15.09 23.86
CA LYS A 153 9.87 15.53 25.04
C LYS A 153 11.30 15.88 24.66
N TYR A 154 11.91 15.07 23.81
CA TYR A 154 13.28 15.28 23.35
C TYR A 154 13.41 16.58 22.55
N ILE A 155 12.58 16.79 21.52
CA ILE A 155 12.58 18.02 20.71
C ILE A 155 12.42 19.24 21.61
N SER A 156 11.48 19.19 22.56
CA SER A 156 11.23 20.26 23.53
C SER A 156 12.42 20.51 24.45
N SER A 157 13.10 19.45 24.93
CA SER A 157 14.28 19.55 25.80
C SER A 157 15.47 20.22 25.14
N LYS A 158 15.60 20.04 23.81
CA LYS A 158 16.64 20.68 23.00
C LYS A 158 16.25 22.10 22.52
N SER A 159 15.11 22.63 23.00
CA SER A 159 14.56 23.92 22.57
C SER A 159 14.34 24.05 21.06
N ALA A 160 14.21 22.90 20.36
CA ALA A 160 13.91 22.89 18.95
C ALA A 160 12.40 23.13 18.73
N VAL A 161 12.07 23.89 17.70
CA VAL A 161 10.69 24.27 17.39
C VAL A 161 10.19 23.38 16.25
N LEU A 162 9.18 22.58 16.55
CA LEU A 162 8.47 21.77 15.56
C LEU A 162 7.48 22.65 14.78
N THR A 163 7.62 22.72 13.46
CA THR A 163 6.74 23.50 12.58
C THR A 163 5.70 22.66 11.85
N ARG A 164 6.01 21.38 11.64
CA ARG A 164 5.11 20.42 11.02
C ARG A 164 5.33 19.03 11.58
N LEU A 165 4.23 18.30 11.74
CA LEU A 165 4.23 16.88 12.07
C LEU A 165 3.12 16.18 11.30
N ASP A 166 3.50 15.20 10.52
CA ASP A 166 2.59 14.26 9.86
C ASP A 166 2.88 12.85 10.35
N ARG A 167 1.89 12.22 10.97
CA ARG A 167 1.96 10.80 11.34
C ARG A 167 1.49 9.96 10.16
N LYS A 168 2.31 9.02 9.75
CA LYS A 168 1.96 8.07 8.70
C LYS A 168 2.14 6.65 9.21
N GLU A 169 1.18 5.81 8.95
CA GLU A 169 1.40 4.36 9.02
C GLU A 169 2.17 3.95 7.78
N ILE A 170 3.12 3.02 7.92
CA ILE A 170 3.86 2.51 6.76
C ILE A 170 2.84 1.82 5.86
N SER A 171 2.69 2.32 4.65
CA SER A 171 1.74 1.76 3.69
C SER A 171 2.27 0.45 3.09
N MET A 172 1.35 -0.41 2.60
CA MET A 172 1.71 -1.61 1.84
C MET A 172 2.67 -1.29 0.69
N GLU A 173 2.51 -0.14 0.06
CA GLU A 173 3.38 0.31 -1.01
C GLU A 173 4.83 0.53 -0.55
N GLN A 174 5.03 1.14 0.63
CA GLN A 174 6.36 1.33 1.20
C GLN A 174 7.01 -0.01 1.58
N TRP A 175 6.25 -0.90 2.20
CA TRP A 175 6.71 -2.26 2.50
C TRP A 175 7.10 -2.99 1.21
N PHE A 176 6.25 -3.01 0.19
CA PHE A 176 6.54 -3.65 -1.08
C PHE A 176 7.82 -3.11 -1.71
N ARG A 177 8.01 -1.78 -1.71
CA ARG A 177 9.24 -1.14 -2.20
C ARG A 177 10.47 -1.59 -1.41
N SER A 178 10.37 -1.72 -0.08
CA SER A 178 11.49 -2.21 0.75
C SER A 178 11.88 -3.64 0.41
N GLN A 179 10.91 -4.51 0.09
CA GLN A 179 11.15 -5.91 -0.27
C GLN A 179 11.69 -6.07 -1.70
N THR A 180 11.33 -5.18 -2.62
CA THR A 180 11.71 -5.28 -4.04
C THR A 180 12.96 -4.49 -4.40
N GLY A 181 13.57 -3.78 -3.45
CA GLY A 181 14.82 -3.03 -3.67
C GLY A 181 14.68 -1.85 -4.65
N THR A 182 13.46 -1.43 -4.96
CA THR A 182 13.22 -0.30 -5.86
C THR A 182 13.37 1.02 -5.10
N THR A 183 14.61 1.29 -4.68
CA THR A 183 15.00 2.64 -4.23
C THR A 183 15.58 3.36 -5.43
N LYS A 184 14.70 3.92 -6.30
CA LYS A 184 15.01 5.03 -7.21
C LYS A 184 13.83 5.27 -8.15
N PHE A 185 13.07 6.34 -7.86
CA PHE A 185 12.65 7.29 -8.90
C PHE A 185 12.63 8.67 -8.24
#